data_f3b1237a94aec1c9a862b4e090576622
#
_entry.id   f3b1237a94aec1c9a862b4e090576622
#
_cell.length_a   1.000
_cell.length_b   1.000
_cell.length_c   1.000
_cell.angle_alpha   90.00
_cell.angle_beta   90.00
_cell.angle_gamma   90.00
#
_symmetry.space_group_name_H-M   'P 1'
#
loop_
_entity.id
_entity.type
_entity.pdbx_description
1 polymer ?
#
loop_
_entity_poly.entity_id
_entity_poly.type
_entity_poly.pdbx_seq_one_letter_code
_entity_poly.pdbx_strand_id
1 'polypeptide(L)'
;MSKSKMIVRTTFIDRACHWTVVICFFLVALSGISFFFPTLQWLTETFGTPQMGRILHPFFGVLIFVALMFMFVRFVHHNIPDKQDIPWLKGIVEVLKGNEHKVARVGKYNAGQKMMFWTIMSMIFVLLVTGVIIWRPYFAEYFPMQVIRYSLLIHATSAIILILSLIHISEPTRPISI
;
A
#
# COMPACT_ATOMS: atom_id res chain seq x y z
N MET A 1 -4.89 -31.80 -30.85
CA MET A 1 -4.55 -30.46 -30.32
C MET A 1 -5.09 -30.36 -28.90
N SER A 2 -4.21 -30.48 -27.88
CA SER A 2 -4.59 -30.36 -26.48
C SER A 2 -4.86 -28.86 -26.18
N LYS A 3 -6.11 -28.52 -25.82
CA LYS A 3 -6.45 -27.20 -25.35
C LYS A 3 -5.73 -26.97 -24.00
N SER A 4 -4.71 -26.12 -23.97
CA SER A 4 -4.09 -25.73 -22.74
C SER A 4 -5.15 -25.09 -21.82
N LYS A 5 -5.47 -25.74 -20.71
CA LYS A 5 -6.36 -25.17 -19.70
C LYS A 5 -5.71 -23.89 -19.16
N MET A 6 -6.26 -22.73 -19.50
CA MET A 6 -5.84 -21.48 -18.89
C MET A 6 -6.12 -21.54 -17.38
N ILE A 7 -5.05 -21.41 -16.60
CA ILE A 7 -5.16 -21.37 -15.13
C ILE A 7 -5.61 -19.96 -14.73
N VAL A 8 -6.82 -19.86 -14.18
CA VAL A 8 -7.32 -18.59 -13.63
C VAL A 8 -6.56 -18.30 -12.32
N ARG A 9 -5.60 -17.38 -12.38
CA ARG A 9 -4.75 -17.02 -11.22
C ARG A 9 -5.46 -16.11 -10.20
N THR A 10 -6.42 -15.29 -10.63
CA THR A 10 -7.12 -14.30 -9.78
C THR A 10 -8.61 -14.34 -10.09
N THR A 11 -9.46 -14.26 -9.07
CA THR A 11 -10.90 -14.17 -9.22
C THR A 11 -11.33 -12.78 -9.68
N PHE A 12 -12.57 -12.63 -10.18
CA PHE A 12 -13.14 -11.33 -10.49
C PHE A 12 -13.16 -10.40 -9.27
N ILE A 13 -13.51 -10.96 -8.11
CA ILE A 13 -13.55 -10.20 -6.83
C ILE A 13 -12.17 -9.65 -6.47
N ASP A 14 -11.10 -10.45 -6.62
CA ASP A 14 -9.73 -9.99 -6.31
C ASP A 14 -9.34 -8.81 -7.21
N ARG A 15 -9.70 -8.86 -8.50
CA ARG A 15 -9.45 -7.77 -9.44
C ARG A 15 -10.28 -6.53 -9.12
N ALA A 16 -11.55 -6.71 -8.78
CA ALA A 16 -12.42 -5.59 -8.41
C ALA A 16 -11.91 -4.88 -7.14
N CYS A 17 -11.56 -5.64 -6.10
CA CYS A 17 -10.94 -5.08 -4.90
C CYS A 17 -9.62 -4.35 -5.21
N HIS A 18 -8.76 -4.94 -6.03
CA HIS A 18 -7.50 -4.30 -6.44
C HIS A 18 -7.74 -2.96 -7.13
N TRP A 19 -8.62 -2.90 -8.13
CA TRP A 19 -8.92 -1.66 -8.84
C TRP A 19 -9.60 -0.62 -7.94
N THR A 20 -10.46 -1.04 -7.02
CA THR A 20 -11.03 -0.14 -6.01
C THR A 20 -9.92 0.49 -5.17
N VAL A 21 -8.97 -0.32 -4.68
CA VAL A 21 -7.81 0.18 -3.93
C VAL A 21 -6.99 1.15 -4.77
N VAL A 22 -6.68 0.81 -6.03
CA VAL A 22 -5.87 1.66 -6.91
C VAL A 22 -6.54 3.02 -7.12
N ILE A 23 -7.80 3.04 -7.51
CA ILE A 23 -8.54 4.30 -7.77
C ILE A 23 -8.61 5.15 -6.50
N CYS A 24 -9.05 4.55 -5.39
CA CYS A 24 -9.16 5.27 -4.11
C CYS A 24 -7.80 5.75 -3.61
N PHE A 25 -6.73 4.97 -3.83
CA PHE A 25 -5.38 5.35 -3.44
C PHE A 25 -4.91 6.60 -4.17
N PHE A 26 -5.11 6.69 -5.48
CA PHE A 26 -4.77 7.91 -6.23
C PHE A 26 -5.55 9.12 -5.71
N LEU A 27 -6.84 8.99 -5.46
CA LEU A 27 -7.67 10.07 -4.90
C LEU A 27 -7.14 10.53 -3.54
N VAL A 28 -6.88 9.59 -2.62
CA VAL A 28 -6.36 9.89 -1.27
C VAL A 28 -4.94 10.46 -1.34
N ALA A 29 -4.08 9.96 -2.21
CA ALA A 29 -2.72 10.46 -2.37
C ALA A 29 -2.71 11.91 -2.89
N LEU A 30 -3.48 12.21 -3.95
CA LEU A 30 -3.58 13.56 -4.51
C LEU A 30 -4.10 14.57 -3.48
N SER A 31 -5.18 14.23 -2.77
CA SER A 31 -5.72 15.10 -1.72
C SER A 31 -4.76 15.24 -0.53
N GLY A 32 -4.09 14.16 -0.10
CA GLY A 32 -3.11 14.20 0.99
C GLY A 32 -1.90 15.07 0.66
N ILE A 33 -1.35 14.96 -0.54
CA ILE A 33 -0.26 15.82 -1.03
C ILE A 33 -0.70 17.27 -1.02
N SER A 34 -1.90 17.57 -1.51
CA SER A 34 -2.48 18.91 -1.54
C SER A 34 -2.64 19.52 -0.14
N PHE A 35 -3.02 18.74 0.86
CA PHE A 35 -3.16 19.23 2.24
C PHE A 35 -1.82 19.53 2.91
N PHE A 36 -0.77 18.83 2.50
CA PHE A 36 0.56 19.01 3.05
C PHE A 36 1.36 20.11 2.35
N PHE A 37 1.19 20.25 1.02
CA PHE A 37 1.89 21.24 0.20
C PHE A 37 0.92 22.31 -0.35
N PRO A 38 0.89 23.53 0.23
CA PRO A 38 -0.04 24.59 -0.21
C PRO A 38 0.10 24.96 -1.70
N THR A 39 1.30 24.85 -2.27
CA THR A 39 1.56 25.10 -3.70
C THR A 39 0.87 24.11 -4.63
N LEU A 40 0.49 22.94 -4.12
CA LEU A 40 -0.18 21.87 -4.86
C LEU A 40 -1.68 21.77 -4.51
N GLN A 41 -2.26 22.83 -3.93
CA GLN A 41 -3.67 22.83 -3.52
C GLN A 41 -4.63 22.59 -4.69
N TRP A 42 -4.25 22.92 -5.93
CA TRP A 42 -5.01 22.64 -7.13
C TRP A 42 -5.32 21.14 -7.34
N LEU A 43 -4.55 20.23 -6.75
CA LEU A 43 -4.84 18.78 -6.81
C LEU A 43 -6.17 18.41 -6.16
N THR A 44 -6.69 19.24 -5.23
CA THR A 44 -8.02 19.01 -4.64
C THR A 44 -9.16 19.30 -5.61
N GLU A 45 -8.93 19.96 -6.74
CA GLU A 45 -9.93 20.17 -7.79
C GLU A 45 -10.43 18.85 -8.37
N THR A 46 -9.66 17.75 -8.22
CA THR A 46 -10.11 16.39 -8.54
C THR A 46 -11.41 16.03 -7.79
N PHE A 47 -11.66 16.64 -6.63
CA PHE A 47 -12.88 16.49 -5.84
C PHE A 47 -13.88 17.64 -6.05
N GLY A 48 -13.62 18.55 -6.96
CA GLY A 48 -14.39 19.74 -7.25
C GLY A 48 -14.07 20.94 -6.35
N THR A 49 -13.86 20.72 -5.06
CA THR A 49 -13.49 21.78 -4.10
C THR A 49 -12.54 21.25 -3.03
N PRO A 50 -11.70 22.12 -2.42
CA PRO A 50 -10.83 21.74 -1.30
C PRO A 50 -11.62 21.21 -0.08
N GLN A 51 -12.83 21.73 0.15
CA GLN A 51 -13.72 21.24 1.22
C GLN A 51 -14.15 19.80 0.97
N MET A 52 -14.58 19.49 -0.26
CA MET A 52 -14.96 18.11 -0.62
C MET A 52 -13.79 17.16 -0.50
N GLY A 53 -12.59 17.58 -0.89
CA GLY A 53 -11.37 16.81 -0.68
C GLY A 53 -11.14 16.44 0.79
N ARG A 54 -11.30 17.41 1.71
CA ARG A 54 -11.17 17.17 3.16
C ARG A 54 -12.23 16.23 3.73
N ILE A 55 -13.45 16.31 3.20
CA ILE A 55 -14.56 15.44 3.62
C ILE A 55 -14.36 14.02 3.09
N LEU A 56 -14.03 13.86 1.80
CA LEU A 56 -14.00 12.57 1.13
C LEU A 56 -12.72 11.78 1.40
N HIS A 57 -11.59 12.47 1.65
CA HIS A 57 -10.29 11.82 1.92
C HIS A 57 -10.37 10.71 2.99
N PRO A 58 -10.89 10.94 4.21
CA PRO A 58 -10.96 9.90 5.22
C PRO A 58 -11.92 8.76 4.84
N PHE A 59 -13.01 9.03 4.14
CA PHE A 59 -13.93 7.98 3.69
C PHE A 59 -13.29 7.05 2.65
N PHE A 60 -12.56 7.61 1.68
CA PHE A 60 -11.78 6.80 0.74
C PHE A 60 -10.65 6.05 1.45
N GLY A 61 -10.02 6.64 2.47
CA GLY A 61 -9.03 5.96 3.31
C GLY A 61 -9.61 4.73 4.02
N VAL A 62 -10.79 4.85 4.61
CA VAL A 62 -11.50 3.72 5.23
C VAL A 62 -11.87 2.66 4.18
N LEU A 63 -12.34 3.07 3.01
CA LEU A 63 -12.67 2.13 1.92
C LEU A 63 -11.44 1.34 1.46
N ILE A 64 -10.28 1.99 1.29
CA ILE A 64 -9.00 1.34 1.00
C ILE A 64 -8.68 0.29 2.08
N PHE A 65 -8.79 0.69 3.36
CA PHE A 65 -8.50 -0.20 4.48
C PHE A 65 -9.39 -1.45 4.44
N VAL A 66 -10.69 -1.29 4.25
CA VAL A 66 -11.65 -2.41 4.19
C VAL A 66 -11.32 -3.34 3.01
N ALA A 67 -11.07 -2.79 1.82
CA ALA A 67 -10.72 -3.59 0.65
C ALA A 67 -9.38 -4.34 0.83
N LEU A 68 -8.38 -3.68 1.41
CA LEU A 68 -7.08 -4.30 1.70
C LEU A 68 -7.18 -5.33 2.82
N MET A 69 -8.03 -5.13 3.83
CA MET A 69 -8.27 -6.12 4.87
C MET A 69 -8.91 -7.39 4.31
N PHE A 70 -9.84 -7.24 3.37
CA PHE A 70 -10.40 -8.38 2.64
C PHE A 70 -9.31 -9.14 1.87
N MET A 71 -8.44 -8.43 1.13
CA MET A 71 -7.31 -9.04 0.44
C MET A 71 -6.30 -9.66 1.41
N PHE A 72 -6.05 -9.00 2.55
CA PHE A 72 -5.17 -9.51 3.60
C PHE A 72 -5.61 -10.90 4.08
N VAL A 73 -6.87 -11.06 4.46
CA VAL A 73 -7.40 -12.36 4.93
C VAL A 73 -7.22 -13.44 3.86
N ARG A 74 -7.37 -13.11 2.58
CA ARG A 74 -7.19 -14.07 1.48
C ARG A 74 -5.74 -14.47 1.22
N PHE A 75 -4.79 -13.55 1.43
CA PHE A 75 -3.40 -13.76 1.01
C PHE A 75 -2.41 -13.94 2.17
N VAL A 76 -2.79 -13.64 3.42
CA VAL A 76 -1.90 -13.68 4.59
C VAL A 76 -1.24 -15.05 4.76
N HIS A 77 -1.97 -16.14 4.56
CA HIS A 77 -1.45 -17.50 4.73
C HIS A 77 -0.33 -17.87 3.74
N HIS A 78 -0.24 -17.17 2.60
CA HIS A 78 0.84 -17.34 1.64
C HIS A 78 2.05 -16.42 1.94
N ASN A 79 1.87 -15.43 2.82
CA ASN A 79 2.85 -14.42 3.16
C ASN A 79 3.42 -14.58 4.58
N ILE A 80 3.14 -15.71 5.24
CA ILE A 80 3.75 -16.03 6.54
C ILE A 80 5.25 -16.29 6.31
N PRO A 81 6.14 -15.63 7.08
CA PRO A 81 7.57 -15.88 7.01
C PRO A 81 7.90 -17.36 7.32
N ASP A 82 8.78 -17.97 6.54
CA ASP A 82 9.22 -19.34 6.70
C ASP A 82 10.75 -19.41 6.83
N LYS A 83 11.26 -20.52 7.39
CA LYS A 83 12.73 -20.77 7.53
C LYS A 83 13.45 -20.71 6.20
N GLN A 84 12.78 -21.03 5.09
CA GLN A 84 13.33 -20.92 3.74
C GLN A 84 13.56 -19.48 3.29
N ASP A 85 12.97 -18.48 3.94
CA ASP A 85 13.18 -17.06 3.64
C ASP A 85 14.57 -16.58 4.10
N ILE A 86 15.16 -17.23 5.11
CA ILE A 86 16.48 -16.85 5.69
C ILE A 86 17.62 -16.95 4.66
N PRO A 87 17.77 -18.05 3.89
CA PRO A 87 18.78 -18.13 2.84
C PRO A 87 18.61 -17.06 1.76
N TRP A 88 17.36 -16.74 1.41
CA TRP A 88 17.05 -15.68 0.45
C TRP A 88 17.48 -14.31 0.98
N LEU A 89 17.17 -13.99 2.24
CA LEU A 89 17.57 -12.72 2.88
C LEU A 89 19.10 -12.57 2.95
N LYS A 90 19.84 -13.66 3.17
CA LYS A 90 21.31 -13.62 3.13
C LYS A 90 21.85 -13.32 1.73
N GLY A 91 21.10 -13.70 0.69
CA GLY A 91 21.43 -13.43 -0.71
C GLY A 91 20.91 -12.11 -1.24
N ILE A 92 20.30 -11.23 -0.43
CA ILE A 92 19.63 -9.98 -0.87
C ILE A 92 20.56 -9.04 -1.66
N VAL A 93 21.85 -9.03 -1.32
CA VAL A 93 22.86 -8.23 -2.04
C VAL A 93 23.03 -8.71 -3.49
N GLU A 94 22.96 -10.01 -3.73
CA GLU A 94 23.01 -10.56 -5.09
C GLU A 94 21.72 -10.28 -5.87
N VAL A 95 20.57 -10.28 -5.20
CA VAL A 95 19.28 -9.85 -5.80
C VAL A 95 19.36 -8.40 -6.24
N LEU A 96 19.87 -7.50 -5.38
CA LEU A 96 20.04 -6.08 -5.70
C LEU A 96 21.03 -5.83 -6.85
N LYS A 97 22.00 -6.73 -7.06
CA LYS A 97 22.92 -6.71 -8.19
C LYS A 97 22.33 -7.32 -9.47
N GLY A 98 21.09 -7.80 -9.44
CA GLY A 98 20.43 -8.44 -10.57
C GLY A 98 20.78 -9.90 -10.79
N ASN A 99 21.45 -10.56 -9.83
CA ASN A 99 21.86 -11.96 -9.88
C ASN A 99 20.86 -12.90 -9.18
N GLU A 100 19.57 -12.74 -9.46
CA GLU A 100 18.49 -13.49 -8.81
C GLU A 100 18.63 -15.02 -8.95
N HIS A 101 19.27 -15.49 -10.03
CA HIS A 101 19.52 -16.92 -10.28
C HIS A 101 20.49 -17.59 -9.29
N LYS A 102 21.27 -16.79 -8.53
CA LYS A 102 22.18 -17.29 -7.49
C LYS A 102 21.52 -17.46 -6.14
N VAL A 103 20.27 -17.00 -6.00
CA VAL A 103 19.56 -17.05 -4.74
C VAL A 103 18.56 -18.21 -4.74
N ALA A 104 18.43 -18.88 -3.58
CA ALA A 104 17.54 -20.03 -3.44
C ALA A 104 16.11 -19.68 -3.86
N ARG A 105 15.50 -20.52 -4.71
CA ARG A 105 14.09 -20.41 -5.05
C ARG A 105 13.26 -20.73 -3.82
N VAL A 106 12.43 -19.79 -3.41
CA VAL A 106 11.55 -19.90 -2.25
C VAL A 106 10.11 -19.93 -2.77
N GLY A 107 9.33 -20.92 -2.40
CA GLY A 107 7.89 -21.10 -2.55
C GLY A 107 7.13 -20.24 -3.60
N LYS A 108 5.86 -19.92 -3.32
CA LYS A 108 5.00 -19.10 -4.20
C LYS A 108 5.42 -17.62 -4.22
N TYR A 109 5.87 -17.10 -3.07
CA TYR A 109 6.38 -15.74 -2.89
C TYR A 109 7.77 -15.79 -2.26
N ASN A 110 8.66 -14.92 -2.73
CA ASN A 110 9.99 -14.76 -2.15
C ASN A 110 9.95 -13.88 -0.88
N ALA A 111 11.01 -13.92 -0.07
CA ALA A 111 11.05 -13.18 1.18
C ALA A 111 10.86 -11.68 1.00
N GLY A 112 11.36 -11.08 -0.09
CA GLY A 112 11.15 -9.67 -0.42
C GLY A 112 9.68 -9.34 -0.64
N GLN A 113 8.94 -10.19 -1.37
CA GLN A 113 7.50 -10.01 -1.58
C GLN A 113 6.71 -10.15 -0.27
N LYS A 114 7.09 -11.09 0.61
CA LYS A 114 6.48 -11.22 1.93
C LYS A 114 6.76 -10.00 2.80
N MET A 115 7.99 -9.53 2.85
CA MET A 115 8.36 -8.30 3.59
C MET A 115 7.55 -7.10 3.10
N MET A 116 7.42 -6.94 1.80
CA MET A 116 6.65 -5.86 1.19
C MET A 116 5.17 -5.94 1.54
N PHE A 117 4.58 -7.13 1.49
CA PHE A 117 3.20 -7.36 1.93
C PHE A 117 2.99 -6.87 3.36
N TRP A 118 3.86 -7.26 4.31
CA TRP A 118 3.76 -6.85 5.71
C TRP A 118 4.01 -5.35 5.89
N THR A 119 4.96 -4.77 5.16
CA THR A 119 5.23 -3.32 5.21
C THR A 119 4.01 -2.52 4.76
N ILE A 120 3.40 -2.86 3.62
CA ILE A 120 2.20 -2.18 3.12
C ILE A 120 1.05 -2.31 4.14
N MET A 121 0.80 -3.50 4.67
CA MET A 121 -0.27 -3.71 5.64
C MET A 121 -0.04 -2.91 6.93
N SER A 122 1.19 -2.88 7.44
CA SER A 122 1.55 -2.09 8.61
C SER A 122 1.37 -0.58 8.36
N MET A 123 1.82 -0.07 7.21
CA MET A 123 1.66 1.35 6.86
C MET A 123 0.19 1.75 6.72
N ILE A 124 -0.63 0.92 6.08
CA ILE A 124 -2.08 1.16 5.95
C ILE A 124 -2.76 1.16 7.32
N PHE A 125 -2.36 0.27 8.23
CA PHE A 125 -2.87 0.26 9.59
C PHE A 125 -2.48 1.54 10.37
N VAL A 126 -1.23 1.97 10.27
CA VAL A 126 -0.75 3.24 10.87
C VAL A 126 -1.50 4.43 10.29
N LEU A 127 -1.71 4.46 8.97
CA LEU A 127 -2.48 5.51 8.29
C LEU A 127 -3.94 5.55 8.76
N LEU A 128 -4.57 4.39 8.97
CA LEU A 128 -5.93 4.34 9.51
C LEU A 128 -5.98 4.91 10.93
N VAL A 129 -5.14 4.42 11.85
CA VAL A 129 -5.14 4.83 13.25
C VAL A 129 -4.86 6.34 13.38
N THR A 130 -3.82 6.82 12.71
CA THR A 130 -3.48 8.25 12.73
C THR A 130 -4.54 9.10 12.03
N GLY A 131 -5.11 8.59 10.94
CA GLY A 131 -6.21 9.24 10.21
C GLY A 131 -7.45 9.42 11.09
N VAL A 132 -7.84 8.41 11.86
CA VAL A 132 -8.95 8.50 12.81
C VAL A 132 -8.66 9.54 13.89
N ILE A 133 -7.45 9.56 14.47
CA ILE A 133 -7.08 10.54 15.51
C ILE A 133 -7.18 11.98 15.01
N ILE A 134 -6.82 12.25 13.75
CA ILE A 134 -6.84 13.59 13.16
C ILE A 134 -8.17 13.94 12.48
N TRP A 135 -9.11 13.02 12.43
CA TRP A 135 -10.37 13.18 11.68
C TRP A 135 -11.32 14.16 12.37
N ARG A 136 -11.39 15.36 11.87
CA ARG A 136 -12.38 16.37 12.28
C ARG A 136 -13.62 16.30 11.37
N PRO A 137 -14.81 16.52 11.91
CA PRO A 137 -15.17 16.87 13.29
C PRO A 137 -15.47 15.69 14.21
N TYR A 138 -15.21 14.44 13.79
CA TYR A 138 -15.77 13.26 14.47
C TYR A 138 -14.94 12.79 15.67
N PHE A 139 -13.62 12.70 15.55
CA PHE A 139 -12.79 12.03 16.55
C PHE A 139 -11.71 12.94 17.16
N ALA A 140 -11.23 13.95 16.45
CA ALA A 140 -10.09 14.76 16.87
C ALA A 140 -10.29 15.47 18.21
N GLU A 141 -11.54 15.79 18.58
CA GLU A 141 -11.86 16.46 19.85
C GLU A 141 -11.61 15.60 21.09
N TYR A 142 -11.57 14.27 20.94
CA TYR A 142 -11.31 13.35 22.05
C TYR A 142 -9.81 13.20 22.36
N PHE A 143 -8.92 13.80 21.57
CA PHE A 143 -7.47 13.65 21.72
C PHE A 143 -6.79 14.96 22.09
N PRO A 144 -5.78 14.95 23.00
CA PRO A 144 -4.96 16.11 23.29
C PRO A 144 -4.27 16.65 22.04
N MET A 145 -4.05 17.97 21.98
CA MET A 145 -3.44 18.64 20.83
C MET A 145 -2.05 18.06 20.46
N GLN A 146 -1.26 17.64 21.44
CA GLN A 146 0.03 17.01 21.17
C GLN A 146 -0.13 15.70 20.41
N VAL A 147 -1.09 14.85 20.78
CA VAL A 147 -1.38 13.58 20.09
C VAL A 147 -1.80 13.84 18.65
N ILE A 148 -2.67 14.83 18.41
CA ILE A 148 -3.09 15.22 17.07
C ILE A 148 -1.88 15.67 16.23
N ARG A 149 -0.98 16.48 16.77
CA ARG A 149 0.21 16.95 16.05
C ARG A 149 1.16 15.82 15.67
N TYR A 150 1.45 14.90 16.61
CA TYR A 150 2.27 13.73 16.31
C TYR A 150 1.58 12.81 15.30
N SER A 151 0.27 12.61 15.41
CA SER A 151 -0.49 11.80 14.46
C SER A 151 -0.47 12.39 13.06
N LEU A 152 -0.56 13.71 12.91
CA LEU A 152 -0.40 14.39 11.62
C LEU A 152 0.96 14.11 10.98
N LEU A 153 2.04 14.22 11.77
CA LEU A 153 3.40 13.97 11.30
C LEU A 153 3.58 12.50 10.87
N ILE A 154 3.15 11.57 11.73
CA ILE A 154 3.23 10.13 11.45
C ILE A 154 2.40 9.77 10.23
N HIS A 155 1.19 10.33 10.10
CA HIS A 155 0.29 10.10 8.95
C HIS A 155 0.96 10.55 7.64
N ALA A 156 1.46 11.78 7.60
CA ALA A 156 2.12 12.31 6.41
C ALA A 156 3.39 11.54 6.04
N THR A 157 4.23 11.22 7.02
CA THR A 157 5.46 10.45 6.79
C THR A 157 5.16 9.03 6.29
N SER A 158 4.19 8.35 6.90
CA SER A 158 3.75 7.01 6.48
C SER A 158 3.16 7.03 5.07
N ALA A 159 2.41 8.07 4.71
CA ALA A 159 1.86 8.23 3.36
C ALA A 159 2.97 8.40 2.32
N ILE A 160 3.99 9.23 2.60
CA ILE A 160 5.14 9.41 1.71
C ILE A 160 5.90 8.08 1.53
N ILE A 161 6.19 7.37 2.62
CA ILE A 161 6.87 6.07 2.56
C ILE A 161 6.06 5.08 1.71
N LEU A 162 4.75 5.03 1.90
CA LEU A 162 3.88 4.14 1.13
C LEU A 162 3.89 4.49 -0.36
N ILE A 163 3.77 5.78 -0.72
CA ILE A 163 3.82 6.24 -2.11
C ILE A 163 5.16 5.86 -2.76
N LEU A 164 6.28 6.14 -2.10
CA LEU A 164 7.61 5.79 -2.60
C LEU A 164 7.80 4.28 -2.75
N SER A 165 7.29 3.49 -1.80
CA SER A 165 7.32 2.01 -1.88
C SER A 165 6.55 1.50 -3.10
N LEU A 166 5.37 2.06 -3.38
CA LEU A 166 4.55 1.65 -4.53
C LEU A 166 5.19 2.07 -5.87
N ILE A 167 5.83 3.25 -5.94
CA ILE A 167 6.57 3.68 -7.13
C ILE A 167 7.73 2.73 -7.39
N HIS A 168 8.50 2.39 -6.36
CA HIS A 168 9.64 1.47 -6.51
C HIS A 168 9.23 0.07 -6.98
N ILE A 169 8.06 -0.41 -6.56
CA ILE A 169 7.52 -1.72 -6.99
C ILE A 169 7.08 -1.70 -8.45
N SER A 170 6.55 -0.57 -8.94
CA SER A 170 6.06 -0.43 -10.30
C SER A 170 7.18 -0.19 -11.31
N GLU A 171 8.43 0.03 -10.87
CA GLU A 171 9.56 0.05 -11.80
C GLU A 171 9.71 -1.33 -12.47
N PRO A 172 9.75 -1.38 -13.82
CA PRO A 172 9.87 -2.64 -14.53
C PRO A 172 11.20 -3.28 -14.17
N THR A 173 11.15 -4.35 -13.37
CA THR A 173 12.27 -5.27 -13.28
C THR A 173 12.63 -5.67 -14.71
N ARG A 174 13.90 -5.53 -15.10
CA ARG A 174 14.39 -5.82 -16.45
C ARG A 174 13.78 -7.12 -16.93
N PRO A 175 13.26 -7.19 -18.19
CA PRO A 175 12.71 -8.41 -18.71
C PRO A 175 13.78 -9.49 -18.60
N ILE A 176 13.43 -10.60 -17.95
CA ILE A 176 14.26 -11.78 -17.93
C ILE A 176 14.36 -12.21 -19.38
N SER A 177 15.52 -11.99 -20.00
CA SER A 177 15.83 -12.57 -21.30
C SER A 177 15.75 -14.10 -21.15
N ILE A 178 14.73 -14.68 -21.78
CA ILE A 178 14.54 -16.13 -21.92
C ILE A 178 15.63 -16.66 -22.82
#